data_00aa900889719fd6eebeb123945cec02
#
_entry.id   00aa900889719fd6eebeb123945cec02
#
_cell.length_a   1.000
_cell.length_b   1.000
_cell.length_c   1.000
_cell.angle_alpha   90.00
_cell.angle_beta   90.00
_cell.angle_gamma   90.00
#
_symmetry.space_group_name_H-M   'P 1'
#
loop_
_entity.id
_entity.type
_entity.pdbx_description
1 polymer ?
#
loop_
_entity_poly.entity_id
_entity_poly.type
_entity_poly.pdbx_seq_one_letter_code
_entity_poly.pdbx_strand_id
1 'polypeptide(L)'
;MLASPLYYWFISGFLKNTFDRLFAIAEANPNYENPKKLTALIMAAEGDEFQESEFWYDHLERHIGWKSIGKVLCGYVAQPGDTNGKPELTEAYNLGKSIK
;
A
#
# COMPACT_ATOMS: atom_id res chain seq x y z
N MET A 1 -5.45 -4.27 -3.31
CA MET A 1 -3.99 -4.08 -3.33
C MET A 1 -3.70 -2.61 -3.54
N LEU A 2 -2.79 -2.06 -2.74
CA LEU A 2 -2.32 -0.68 -2.85
C LEU A 2 -0.90 -0.74 -3.41
N ALA A 3 -0.67 -0.09 -4.54
CA ALA A 3 0.64 -0.02 -5.18
C ALA A 3 1.04 1.44 -5.36
N SER A 4 2.22 1.80 -4.92
CA SER A 4 2.72 3.18 -5.00
C SER A 4 4.24 3.21 -5.05
N PRO A 5 4.84 4.10 -5.85
CA PRO A 5 6.21 4.50 -5.59
C PRO A 5 6.31 5.23 -4.24
N LEU A 6 7.51 5.31 -3.69
CA LEU A 6 7.80 6.13 -2.53
C LEU A 6 8.24 7.52 -3.00
N TYR A 7 7.46 8.54 -2.71
CA TYR A 7 7.79 9.93 -3.01
C TYR A 7 7.91 10.72 -1.71
N TYR A 8 9.10 11.23 -1.41
CA TYR A 8 9.37 11.96 -0.16
C TYR A 8 8.82 11.23 1.06
N TRP A 9 9.20 9.95 1.20
CA TRP A 9 8.86 9.06 2.32
C TRP A 9 7.38 8.71 2.44
N PHE A 10 6.58 9.00 1.40
CA PHE A 10 5.15 8.75 1.45
C PHE A 10 4.60 8.15 0.14
N ILE A 11 3.35 7.73 0.18
CA ILE A 11 2.64 7.25 -1.01
C ILE A 11 2.44 8.39 -2.02
N SER A 12 2.18 8.05 -3.28
CA SER A 12 1.91 9.03 -4.32
C SER A 12 0.68 9.89 -3.97
N GLY A 13 0.69 11.15 -4.42
CA GLY A 13 -0.43 12.06 -4.23
C GLY A 13 -1.73 11.54 -4.83
N PHE A 14 -1.68 10.85 -5.96
CA PHE A 14 -2.86 10.22 -6.57
C PHE A 14 -3.49 9.17 -5.66
N LEU A 15 -2.69 8.32 -5.05
CA LEU A 15 -3.19 7.32 -4.13
C LEU A 15 -3.74 7.97 -2.85
N LYS A 16 -3.03 8.95 -2.32
CA LYS A 16 -3.49 9.68 -1.12
C LYS A 16 -4.81 10.41 -1.38
N ASN A 17 -4.97 11.07 -2.52
CA ASN A 17 -6.22 11.72 -2.89
C ASN A 17 -7.40 10.75 -2.94
N THR A 18 -7.16 9.51 -3.38
CA THR A 18 -8.19 8.48 -3.39
C THR A 18 -8.68 8.19 -1.96
N PHE A 19 -7.75 8.05 -1.02
CA PHE A 19 -8.09 7.80 0.38
C PHE A 19 -8.74 9.02 1.06
N ASP A 20 -8.29 10.22 0.75
CA ASP A 20 -8.88 11.43 1.32
C ASP A 20 -10.36 11.59 0.95
N ARG A 21 -10.78 11.07 -0.21
CA ARG A 21 -12.18 11.06 -0.63
C ARG A 21 -13.06 10.11 0.18
N LEU A 22 -12.49 9.11 0.83
CA LEU A 22 -13.26 8.22 1.72
C LEU A 22 -13.84 8.99 2.92
N PHE A 23 -13.15 10.02 3.38
CA PHE A 23 -13.66 10.92 4.43
C PHE A 23 -14.99 11.56 4.01
N ALA A 24 -15.07 12.08 2.79
CA ALA A 24 -16.30 12.69 2.29
C ALA A 24 -17.46 11.69 2.22
N ILE A 25 -17.20 10.44 1.86
CA ILE A 25 -18.21 9.38 1.84
C ILE A 25 -18.74 9.11 3.26
N ALA A 26 -17.84 9.00 4.23
CA ALA A 26 -18.20 8.77 5.62
C ALA A 26 -19.00 9.94 6.21
N GLU A 27 -18.61 11.18 5.94
CA GLU A 27 -19.31 12.38 6.41
C GLU A 27 -20.71 12.54 5.78
N ALA A 28 -20.84 12.19 4.49
CA ALA A 28 -22.12 12.28 3.79
C ALA A 28 -23.12 11.18 4.18
N ASN A 29 -22.65 10.12 4.81
CA ASN A 29 -23.48 8.95 5.14
C ASN A 29 -23.28 8.55 6.60
N PRO A 30 -24.06 9.09 7.55
CA PRO A 30 -23.86 8.86 9.00
C PRO A 30 -23.83 7.38 9.43
N ASN A 31 -24.48 6.51 8.67
CA ASN A 31 -24.53 5.06 8.92
C ASN A 31 -23.61 4.27 8.01
N TYR A 32 -22.64 4.94 7.35
CA TYR A 32 -21.71 4.26 6.44
C TYR A 32 -20.76 3.34 7.21
N GLU A 33 -20.74 2.09 6.79
CA GLU A 33 -19.76 1.12 7.26
C GLU A 33 -18.81 0.75 6.11
N ASN A 34 -17.50 0.81 6.37
CA ASN A 34 -16.52 0.38 5.39
C ASN A 34 -16.67 -1.13 5.10
N PRO A 35 -16.73 -1.54 3.83
CA PRO A 35 -16.77 -2.95 3.52
C PRO A 35 -15.48 -3.65 4.00
N LYS A 36 -15.61 -4.83 4.58
CA LYS A 36 -14.46 -5.64 5.00
C LYS A 36 -13.69 -6.12 3.78
N LYS A 37 -12.40 -5.86 3.74
CA LYS A 37 -11.52 -6.21 2.63
C LYS A 37 -10.19 -6.78 3.13
N LEU A 38 -9.58 -7.62 2.30
CA LEU A 38 -8.17 -7.94 2.41
C LEU A 38 -7.37 -6.86 1.68
N THR A 39 -6.24 -6.48 2.21
CA THR A 39 -5.38 -5.47 1.62
C THR A 39 -3.92 -5.91 1.61
N ALA A 40 -3.15 -5.38 0.67
CA ALA A 40 -1.71 -5.55 0.59
C ALA A 40 -1.09 -4.23 0.14
N LEU A 41 0.11 -3.92 0.64
CA LEU A 41 0.89 -2.77 0.21
C LEU A 41 2.09 -3.24 -0.62
N ILE A 42 2.25 -2.66 -1.80
CA ILE A 42 3.43 -2.87 -2.65
C ILE A 42 4.04 -1.51 -2.94
N MET A 43 5.32 -1.33 -2.63
CA MET A 43 6.04 -0.10 -2.90
C MET A 43 7.41 -0.38 -3.51
N ALA A 44 7.87 0.57 -4.30
CA ALA A 44 9.23 0.58 -4.85
C ALA A 44 9.85 1.97 -4.64
N ALA A 45 11.16 2.00 -4.40
CA ALA A 45 11.89 3.24 -4.14
C ALA A 45 13.35 3.13 -4.55
N GLU A 46 13.95 4.27 -4.84
CA GLU A 46 15.39 4.39 -5.03
C GLU A 46 16.19 4.12 -3.73
N GLY A 47 15.65 4.54 -2.59
CA GLY A 47 16.16 4.20 -1.26
C GLY A 47 15.40 3.03 -0.61
N ASP A 48 15.46 2.92 0.71
CA ASP A 48 14.80 1.85 1.47
C ASP A 48 14.04 2.35 2.71
N GLU A 49 13.78 3.63 2.79
CA GLU A 49 13.14 4.28 3.94
C GLU A 49 11.61 4.31 3.76
N PHE A 50 10.95 3.21 4.11
CA PHE A 50 9.50 3.05 3.96
C PHE A 50 8.69 3.28 5.24
N GLN A 51 9.34 3.61 6.35
CA GLN A 51 8.73 3.58 7.69
C GLN A 51 7.47 4.44 7.81
N GLU A 52 7.48 5.64 7.25
CA GLU A 52 6.34 6.56 7.32
C GLU A 52 5.13 6.03 6.55
N SER A 53 5.38 5.44 5.37
CA SER A 53 4.33 4.82 4.55
C SER A 53 3.77 3.57 5.21
N GLU A 54 4.61 2.76 5.85
CA GLU A 54 4.17 1.57 6.60
C GLU A 54 3.30 1.98 7.81
N PHE A 55 3.73 3.00 8.55
CA PHE A 55 2.99 3.50 9.69
C PHE A 55 1.60 4.02 9.27
N TRP A 56 1.54 4.79 8.19
CA TRP A 56 0.29 5.25 7.62
C TRP A 56 -0.62 4.08 7.21
N TYR A 57 -0.05 3.08 6.52
CA TYR A 57 -0.79 1.91 6.06
C TYR A 57 -1.39 1.12 7.22
N ASP A 58 -0.63 0.90 8.26
CA ASP A 58 -1.08 0.18 9.46
C ASP A 58 -2.19 0.94 10.21
N HIS A 59 -2.09 2.28 10.24
CA HIS A 59 -3.15 3.13 10.79
C HIS A 59 -4.43 3.07 9.97
N LEU A 60 -4.29 3.17 8.64
CA LEU A 60 -5.41 3.12 7.71
C LEU A 60 -6.18 1.81 7.85
N GLU A 61 -5.48 0.68 7.89
CA GLU A 61 -6.11 -0.63 8.06
C GLU A 61 -6.93 -0.73 9.32
N ARG A 62 -6.36 -0.29 10.44
CA ARG A 62 -7.05 -0.31 11.73
C ARG A 62 -8.28 0.58 11.73
N HIS A 63 -8.17 1.77 11.12
CA HIS A 63 -9.27 2.73 11.06
C HIS A 63 -10.42 2.25 10.18
N ILE A 64 -10.09 1.74 8.99
CA ILE A 64 -11.09 1.29 8.01
C ILE A 64 -11.61 -0.13 8.34
N GLY A 65 -10.85 -0.92 9.12
CA GLY A 65 -11.21 -2.28 9.47
C GLY A 65 -10.86 -3.30 8.38
N TRP A 66 -9.88 -2.99 7.54
CA TRP A 66 -9.34 -3.94 6.57
C TRP A 66 -8.30 -4.84 7.21
N LYS A 67 -8.01 -5.96 6.57
CA LYS A 67 -7.01 -6.92 7.04
C LYS A 67 -5.86 -7.03 6.05
N SER A 68 -4.64 -6.69 6.50
CA SER A 68 -3.45 -6.89 5.68
C SER A 68 -3.16 -8.37 5.47
N ILE A 69 -2.82 -8.71 4.23
CA ILE A 69 -2.27 -10.01 3.85
C ILE A 69 -0.77 -9.94 3.58
N GLY A 70 -0.18 -8.76 3.58
CA GLY A 70 1.26 -8.56 3.44
C GLY A 70 1.67 -7.21 2.90
N LYS A 71 2.97 -6.96 3.01
CA LYS A 71 3.65 -5.79 2.46
C LYS A 71 4.85 -6.28 1.65
N VAL A 72 5.07 -5.69 0.49
CA VAL A 72 6.28 -5.91 -0.32
C VAL A 72 6.90 -4.55 -0.60
N LEU A 73 8.06 -4.31 -0.04
CA LEU A 73 8.75 -3.02 -0.08
C LEU A 73 10.12 -3.21 -0.77
N CYS A 74 10.21 -2.82 -2.03
CA CYS A 74 11.40 -3.01 -2.85
C CYS A 74 12.22 -1.73 -2.92
N GLY A 75 13.30 -1.69 -2.16
CA GLY A 75 14.27 -0.59 -2.18
C GLY A 75 15.36 -0.76 -3.23
N TYR A 76 16.13 0.30 -3.44
CA TYR A 76 17.29 0.33 -4.33
C TYR A 76 16.94 -0.03 -5.78
N VAL A 77 15.82 0.50 -6.26
CA VAL A 77 15.37 0.37 -7.65
C VAL A 77 15.12 1.75 -8.25
N ALA A 78 15.88 2.11 -9.27
CA ALA A 78 15.82 3.41 -9.92
C ALA A 78 15.50 3.31 -11.42
N GLN A 79 15.87 2.20 -12.06
CA GLN A 79 15.72 1.99 -13.48
C GLN A 79 14.87 0.77 -13.81
N PRO A 80 14.23 0.72 -14.99
CA PRO A 80 13.55 -0.46 -15.44
C PRO A 80 14.48 -1.69 -15.41
N GLY A 81 14.02 -2.78 -14.82
CA GLY A 81 14.78 -4.01 -14.68
C GLY A 81 15.54 -4.17 -13.35
N ASP A 82 15.65 -3.14 -12.54
CA ASP A 82 16.36 -3.22 -11.24
C ASP A 82 15.71 -4.21 -10.27
N THR A 83 14.45 -4.52 -10.46
CA THR A 83 13.74 -5.54 -9.65
C THR A 83 14.12 -6.97 -10.02
N ASN A 84 14.74 -7.20 -11.18
CA ASN A 84 15.12 -8.53 -11.64
C ASN A 84 16.12 -9.16 -10.67
N GLY A 85 15.82 -10.38 -10.22
CA GLY A 85 16.67 -11.12 -9.28
C GLY A 85 16.56 -10.69 -7.83
N LYS A 86 15.74 -9.68 -7.51
CA LYS A 86 15.49 -9.29 -6.13
C LYS A 86 14.49 -10.22 -5.45
N PRO A 87 14.67 -10.55 -4.15
CA PRO A 87 13.74 -11.41 -3.41
C PRO A 87 12.32 -10.82 -3.33
N GLU A 88 12.18 -9.50 -3.34
CA GLU A 88 10.89 -8.82 -3.29
C GLU A 88 10.01 -9.14 -4.50
N LEU A 89 10.59 -9.42 -5.66
CA LEU A 89 9.83 -9.85 -6.83
C LEU A 89 9.16 -11.20 -6.59
N THR A 90 9.88 -12.14 -5.98
CA THR A 90 9.34 -13.45 -5.60
C THR A 90 8.30 -13.32 -4.48
N GLU A 91 8.54 -12.45 -3.51
CA GLU A 91 7.57 -12.16 -2.44
C GLU A 91 6.26 -11.63 -3.01
N ALA A 92 6.33 -10.67 -3.93
CA ALA A 92 5.15 -10.11 -4.61
C ALA A 92 4.38 -11.20 -5.39
N TYR A 93 5.10 -12.05 -6.10
CA TYR A 93 4.49 -13.17 -6.83
C TYR A 93 3.77 -14.13 -5.88
N ASN A 94 4.43 -14.54 -4.80
CA ASN A 94 3.85 -15.46 -3.82
C ASN A 94 2.65 -14.84 -3.09
N LEU A 95 2.73 -13.55 -2.77
CA LEU A 95 1.62 -12.80 -2.20
C LEU A 95 0.41 -12.81 -3.14
N GLY A 96 0.64 -12.55 -4.43
CA GLY A 96 -0.41 -12.63 -5.45
C GLY A 96 -1.04 -14.01 -5.53
N LYS A 97 -0.24 -15.08 -5.50
CA LYS A 97 -0.73 -16.47 -5.51
C LYS A 97 -1.55 -16.84 -4.27
N SER A 98 -1.31 -16.19 -3.13
CA SER A 98 -2.06 -16.45 -1.90
C SER A 98 -3.48 -15.87 -1.90
N ILE A 99 -3.78 -14.99 -2.82
CA ILE A 99 -5.11 -14.37 -2.97
C ILE A 99 -6.04 -15.40 -3.64
N LYS A 100 -7.11 -15.72 -2.94
CA LYS A 100 -8.12 -16.68 -3.40
C LYS A 100 -9.46 -15.99 -3.62
#